data_2c7b5f5f93dc1b950ee4074f6ceb73fe
#
_entry.id   2c7b5f5f93dc1b950ee4074f6ceb73fe
#
_cell.length_a   1.000
_cell.length_b   1.000
_cell.length_c   1.000
_cell.angle_alpha   90.00
_cell.angle_beta   90.00
_cell.angle_gamma   90.00
#
_symmetry.space_group_name_H-M   'P 1'
#
loop_
_entity.id
_entity.type
_entity.pdbx_description
1 polymer ?
#
loop_
_entity_poly.entity_id
_entity_poly.type
_entity_poly.pdbx_seq_one_letter_code
_entity_poly.pdbx_strand_id
1 'polypeptide(L)'
;MYDAWVSTNAAEVPVKFEFRKMTDEEAQEIAGWRYVPPYDFYDWVSDPDDLAVLLDPRRRGEDYFSAFDGKGALVGSFKFKRDGKAVEVGLGLRPELTGKGLGRAFLLAGLNFARGAFAPDIFRLSVATFNERAIKVYEGAGFVHGRTYHHETNGGVYEFLEMERPA
;
A
#
# COMPACT_ATOMS: atom_id res chain seq x y z
N MET A 1 -3.92 -36.12 -1.12
CA MET A 1 -2.59 -35.67 -0.67
C MET A 1 -1.70 -35.63 -1.91
N TYR A 2 -1.60 -34.49 -2.53
CA TYR A 2 -0.69 -34.27 -3.66
C TYR A 2 0.14 -33.04 -3.38
N ASP A 3 1.37 -33.29 -2.91
CA ASP A 3 2.44 -32.31 -2.93
C ASP A 3 2.87 -32.10 -4.38
N ALA A 4 2.34 -31.10 -5.02
CA ALA A 4 2.90 -30.63 -6.27
C ALA A 4 4.00 -29.59 -5.94
N TRP A 5 5.14 -30.09 -5.52
CA TRP A 5 6.37 -29.35 -5.55
C TRP A 5 6.83 -29.26 -7.00
N VAL A 6 6.46 -28.19 -7.69
CA VAL A 6 7.20 -27.78 -8.88
C VAL A 6 8.35 -26.93 -8.40
N SER A 7 9.45 -27.58 -8.08
CA SER A 7 10.74 -26.96 -7.92
C SER A 7 11.22 -26.50 -9.30
N THR A 8 11.26 -25.20 -9.49
CA THR A 8 12.17 -24.62 -10.48
C THR A 8 12.78 -23.36 -9.90
N ASN A 9 14.08 -23.46 -9.66
CA ASN A 9 15.08 -22.44 -9.43
C ASN A 9 15.20 -21.83 -8.05
N ALA A 10 16.46 -21.99 -7.54
CA ALA A 10 17.16 -21.23 -6.53
C ALA A 10 16.26 -20.62 -5.46
N ALA A 11 16.31 -21.18 -4.26
CA ALA A 11 15.57 -20.78 -3.07
C ALA A 11 15.35 -19.26 -3.02
N GLU A 12 14.23 -18.76 -3.57
CA GLU A 12 13.70 -17.48 -3.21
C GLU A 12 13.29 -17.62 -1.74
N VAL A 13 14.09 -17.04 -0.86
CA VAL A 13 13.71 -16.85 0.53
C VAL A 13 12.41 -16.06 0.49
N PRO A 14 11.29 -16.58 1.05
CA PRO A 14 10.03 -15.85 1.02
C PRO A 14 10.26 -14.48 1.64
N VAL A 15 9.89 -13.42 0.90
CA VAL A 15 10.05 -12.04 1.36
C VAL A 15 9.14 -11.87 2.58
N LYS A 16 9.76 -11.68 3.74
CA LYS A 16 9.05 -11.49 5.00
C LYS A 16 8.97 -10.01 5.30
N PHE A 17 7.75 -9.54 5.58
CA PHE A 17 7.51 -8.17 6.01
C PHE A 17 7.00 -8.14 7.45
N GLU A 18 7.43 -7.14 8.19
CA GLU A 18 6.95 -6.83 9.53
C GLU A 18 6.31 -5.45 9.53
N PHE A 19 5.22 -5.29 10.30
CA PHE A 19 4.43 -4.06 10.34
C PHE A 19 4.39 -3.53 11.76
N ARG A 20 4.65 -2.23 11.93
CA ARG A 20 4.58 -1.53 13.22
C ARG A 20 3.91 -0.18 13.05
N LYS A 21 3.34 0.35 14.13
CA LYS A 21 2.87 1.73 14.15
C LYS A 21 3.98 2.67 13.70
N MET A 22 3.64 3.58 12.81
CA MET A 22 4.61 4.53 12.25
C MET A 22 5.06 5.53 13.28
N THR A 23 6.38 5.69 13.44
CA THR A 23 6.99 6.73 14.27
C THR A 23 7.11 8.05 13.52
N ASP A 24 7.44 9.14 14.23
CA ASP A 24 7.63 10.45 13.60
C ASP A 24 8.86 10.47 12.69
N GLU A 25 9.93 9.78 13.07
CA GLU A 25 11.14 9.64 12.27
C GLU A 25 10.88 8.88 10.98
N GLU A 26 10.12 7.79 11.06
CA GLU A 26 9.71 7.00 9.89
C GLU A 26 8.80 7.81 8.97
N ALA A 27 7.86 8.58 9.52
CA ALA A 27 7.00 9.46 8.73
C ALA A 27 7.82 10.52 7.97
N GLN A 28 8.84 11.09 8.59
CA GLN A 28 9.75 12.05 7.94
C GLN A 28 10.56 11.39 6.81
N GLU A 29 11.07 10.18 7.03
CA GLU A 29 11.78 9.43 5.99
C GLU A 29 10.86 9.14 4.80
N ILE A 30 9.66 8.63 5.06
CA ILE A 30 8.65 8.31 4.03
C ILE A 30 8.22 9.58 3.28
N ALA A 31 8.04 10.71 3.96
CA ALA A 31 7.72 11.99 3.33
C ALA A 31 8.79 12.45 2.32
N GLY A 32 10.02 12.01 2.51
CA GLY A 32 11.15 12.29 1.63
C GLY A 32 11.24 11.41 0.38
N TRP A 33 10.44 10.37 0.28
CA TRP A 33 10.49 9.47 -0.89
C TRP A 33 10.05 10.16 -2.17
N ARG A 34 10.75 9.87 -3.27
CA ARG A 34 10.49 10.43 -4.60
C ARG A 34 10.45 9.32 -5.62
N TYR A 35 9.36 9.30 -6.38
CA TYR A 35 9.14 8.32 -7.44
C TYR A 35 9.50 8.90 -8.80
N VAL A 36 9.86 8.04 -9.74
CA VAL A 36 10.09 8.48 -11.13
C VAL A 36 8.76 8.79 -11.82
N PRO A 37 8.71 9.82 -12.70
CA PRO A 37 7.50 10.08 -13.47
C PRO A 37 7.01 8.86 -14.26
N PRO A 38 5.70 8.64 -14.38
CA PRO A 38 4.58 9.47 -13.92
C PRO A 38 4.18 9.20 -12.45
N TYR A 39 4.91 8.37 -11.73
CA TYR A 39 4.58 7.94 -10.36
C TYR A 39 4.95 8.96 -9.28
N ASP A 40 5.66 10.05 -9.64
CA ASP A 40 5.86 11.24 -8.79
C ASP A 40 4.54 11.90 -8.37
N PHE A 41 3.43 11.54 -9.03
CA PHE A 41 2.08 11.82 -8.56
C PHE A 41 1.83 11.33 -7.11
N TYR A 42 2.47 10.26 -6.69
CA TYR A 42 2.35 9.68 -5.35
C TYR A 42 3.40 10.17 -4.36
N ASP A 43 4.24 11.11 -4.75
CA ASP A 43 5.13 11.79 -3.80
C ASP A 43 4.29 12.52 -2.76
N TRP A 44 4.61 12.37 -1.49
CA TRP A 44 3.88 13.03 -0.41
C TRP A 44 3.84 14.56 -0.57
N VAL A 45 4.90 15.14 -1.11
CA VAL A 45 4.97 16.60 -1.37
C VAL A 45 4.03 17.07 -2.47
N SER A 46 3.50 16.16 -3.28
CA SER A 46 2.54 16.49 -4.34
C SER A 46 1.15 16.84 -3.80
N ASP A 47 0.83 16.40 -2.58
CA ASP A 47 -0.40 16.78 -1.87
C ASP A 47 -0.06 17.33 -0.48
N PRO A 48 -0.07 18.67 -0.30
CA PRO A 48 0.28 19.30 0.98
C PRO A 48 -0.63 18.90 2.15
N ASP A 49 -1.90 18.61 1.88
CA ASP A 49 -2.85 18.22 2.94
C ASP A 49 -2.55 16.80 3.45
N ASP A 50 -2.29 15.87 2.56
CA ASP A 50 -1.89 14.51 2.92
C ASP A 50 -0.53 14.49 3.61
N LEU A 51 0.42 15.30 3.14
CA LEU A 51 1.72 15.47 3.80
C LEU A 51 1.57 15.98 5.23
N ALA A 52 0.71 16.97 5.45
CA ALA A 52 0.45 17.52 6.77
C ALA A 52 -0.17 16.49 7.71
N VAL A 53 -1.04 15.60 7.22
CA VAL A 53 -1.58 14.47 8.00
C VAL A 53 -0.48 13.48 8.36
N LEU A 54 0.37 13.11 7.42
CA LEU A 54 1.47 12.17 7.65
C LEU A 54 2.43 12.66 8.74
N LEU A 55 2.80 13.95 8.70
CA LEU A 55 3.82 14.52 9.58
C LEU A 55 3.29 14.92 10.96
N ASP A 56 1.98 15.06 11.14
CA ASP A 56 1.37 15.39 12.44
C ASP A 56 0.91 14.10 13.16
N PRO A 57 1.55 13.71 14.27
CA PRO A 57 1.19 12.48 14.97
C PRO A 57 -0.28 12.44 15.44
N ARG A 58 -0.89 13.59 15.73
CA ARG A 58 -2.30 13.67 16.14
C ARG A 58 -3.23 13.39 14.96
N ARG A 59 -2.91 13.91 13.78
CA ARG A 59 -3.69 13.71 12.56
C ARG A 59 -3.44 12.33 11.94
N ARG A 60 -2.21 11.83 12.00
CA ARG A 60 -1.83 10.49 11.55
C ARG A 60 -2.56 9.41 12.37
N GLY A 61 -2.73 9.62 13.67
CA GLY A 61 -3.49 8.74 14.56
C GLY A 61 -2.98 7.30 14.55
N GLU A 62 -3.93 6.36 14.52
CA GLU A 62 -3.67 4.93 14.66
C GLU A 62 -3.68 4.16 13.31
N ASP A 63 -3.88 4.85 12.20
CA ASP A 63 -4.15 4.22 10.90
C ASP A 63 -2.88 3.89 10.10
N TYR A 64 -1.74 4.51 10.45
CA TYR A 64 -0.50 4.41 9.67
C TYR A 64 0.48 3.41 10.26
N PHE A 65 1.04 2.59 9.39
CA PHE A 65 2.00 1.54 9.73
C PHE A 65 3.23 1.61 8.83
N SER A 66 4.39 1.44 9.42
CA SER A 66 5.64 1.24 8.70
C SER A 66 5.86 -0.23 8.45
N ALA A 67 6.37 -0.55 7.27
CA ALA A 67 6.71 -1.90 6.86
C ALA A 67 8.23 -2.08 6.77
N PHE A 68 8.71 -3.18 7.32
CA PHE A 68 10.14 -3.52 7.37
C PHE A 68 10.37 -4.87 6.71
N ASP A 69 11.53 -5.03 6.10
CA ASP A 69 11.97 -6.34 5.60
C ASP A 69 12.53 -7.23 6.72
N GLY A 70 12.92 -8.46 6.37
CA GLY A 70 13.50 -9.41 7.32
C GLY A 70 14.85 -9.00 7.92
N LYS A 71 15.46 -7.92 7.42
CA LYS A 71 16.70 -7.31 7.93
C LYS A 71 16.45 -6.08 8.78
N GLY A 72 15.19 -5.68 8.95
CA GLY A 72 14.79 -4.50 9.70
C GLY A 72 14.91 -3.18 8.95
N ALA A 73 15.06 -3.21 7.62
CA ALA A 73 15.05 -2.01 6.80
C ALA A 73 13.62 -1.54 6.52
N LEU A 74 13.39 -0.23 6.62
CA LEU A 74 12.12 0.39 6.27
C LEU A 74 11.91 0.31 4.75
N VAL A 75 10.91 -0.44 4.30
CA VAL A 75 10.67 -0.75 2.89
C VAL A 75 9.35 -0.23 2.35
N GLY A 76 8.44 0.19 3.21
CA GLY A 76 7.15 0.69 2.77
C GLY A 76 6.29 1.20 3.90
N SER A 77 5.08 1.58 3.55
CA SER A 77 4.07 2.01 4.51
C SER A 77 2.67 1.56 4.09
N PHE A 78 1.81 1.44 5.07
CA PHE A 78 0.38 1.21 4.88
C PHE A 78 -0.43 2.21 5.68
N LYS A 79 -1.59 2.58 5.12
CA LYS A 79 -2.68 3.21 5.85
C LYS A 79 -3.85 2.25 5.85
N PHE A 80 -4.39 1.93 7.02
CA PHE A 80 -5.58 1.11 7.19
C PHE A 80 -6.66 1.93 7.88
N LYS A 81 -7.58 2.48 7.11
CA LYS A 81 -8.69 3.25 7.63
C LYS A 81 -9.92 2.35 7.77
N ARG A 82 -10.39 2.20 8.99
CA ARG A 82 -11.60 1.40 9.28
C ARG A 82 -12.86 2.19 8.95
N ASP A 83 -13.77 1.56 8.23
CA ASP A 83 -15.10 2.07 7.88
C ASP A 83 -16.13 0.95 8.04
N GLY A 84 -16.72 0.86 9.22
CA GLY A 84 -17.60 -0.25 9.59
C GLY A 84 -16.86 -1.59 9.51
N LYS A 85 -17.33 -2.49 8.64
CA LYS A 85 -16.71 -3.81 8.37
C LYS A 85 -15.71 -3.80 7.22
N ALA A 86 -15.51 -2.66 6.59
CA ALA A 86 -14.51 -2.47 5.56
C ALA A 86 -13.22 -1.86 6.14
N VAL A 87 -12.10 -2.18 5.51
CA VAL A 87 -10.83 -1.48 5.71
C VAL A 87 -10.39 -0.90 4.37
N GLU A 88 -10.27 0.42 4.34
CA GLU A 88 -9.62 1.13 3.22
C GLU A 88 -8.11 1.00 3.36
N VAL A 89 -7.47 0.57 2.28
CA VAL A 89 -6.03 0.28 2.23
C VAL A 89 -5.34 1.31 1.34
N GLY A 90 -4.41 2.06 1.93
CA GLY A 90 -3.40 2.82 1.22
C GLY A 90 -2.04 2.17 1.42
N LEU A 91 -1.19 2.16 0.41
CA LEU A 91 0.13 1.59 0.52
C LEU A 91 1.15 2.29 -0.36
N GLY A 92 2.40 2.28 0.06
CA GLY A 92 3.53 2.77 -0.69
C GLY A 92 4.76 1.92 -0.43
N LEU A 93 5.41 1.49 -1.49
CA LEU A 93 6.69 0.80 -1.42
C LEU A 93 7.81 1.82 -1.61
N ARG A 94 8.93 1.64 -0.90
CA ARG A 94 10.12 2.48 -1.09
C ARG A 94 10.47 2.59 -2.59
N PRO A 95 10.76 3.78 -3.11
CA PRO A 95 10.93 3.99 -4.55
C PRO A 95 11.91 3.03 -5.22
N GLU A 96 13.04 2.74 -4.57
CA GLU A 96 14.09 1.85 -5.08
C GLU A 96 13.64 0.39 -5.20
N LEU A 97 12.55 0.02 -4.53
CA LEU A 97 11.97 -1.33 -4.56
C LEU A 97 10.82 -1.48 -5.55
N THR A 98 10.36 -0.37 -6.14
CA THR A 98 9.29 -0.40 -7.15
C THR A 98 9.78 -0.99 -8.47
N GLY A 99 8.88 -1.60 -9.25
CA GLY A 99 9.22 -2.17 -10.55
C GLY A 99 10.05 -3.45 -10.50
N LYS A 100 10.19 -4.09 -9.33
CA LYS A 100 10.99 -5.31 -9.11
C LYS A 100 10.14 -6.56 -8.82
N GLY A 101 8.83 -6.49 -9.06
CA GLY A 101 7.92 -7.60 -8.84
C GLY A 101 7.52 -7.83 -7.38
N LEU A 102 7.86 -6.92 -6.45
CA LEU A 102 7.57 -7.05 -5.02
C LEU A 102 6.16 -6.61 -4.62
N GLY A 103 5.47 -5.86 -5.47
CA GLY A 103 4.21 -5.19 -5.12
C GLY A 103 3.12 -6.15 -4.65
N ARG A 104 2.98 -7.31 -5.31
CA ARG A 104 1.97 -8.31 -4.92
C ARG A 104 2.27 -8.93 -3.56
N ALA A 105 3.50 -9.36 -3.31
CA ALA A 105 3.90 -9.94 -2.04
C ALA A 105 3.76 -8.92 -0.90
N PHE A 106 4.13 -7.68 -1.13
CA PHE A 106 3.98 -6.57 -0.20
C PHE A 106 2.51 -6.31 0.15
N LEU A 107 1.66 -6.19 -0.87
CA LEU A 107 0.21 -6.02 -0.67
C LEU A 107 -0.39 -7.17 0.14
N LEU A 108 -0.15 -8.41 -0.28
CA LEU A 108 -0.71 -9.59 0.40
C LEU A 108 -0.27 -9.70 1.86
N ALA A 109 0.99 -9.35 2.16
CA ALA A 109 1.48 -9.30 3.54
C ALA A 109 0.74 -8.25 4.37
N GLY A 110 0.51 -7.05 3.83
CA GLY A 110 -0.26 -5.99 4.47
C GLY A 110 -1.72 -6.38 4.71
N LEU A 111 -2.36 -7.02 3.73
CA LEU A 111 -3.73 -7.52 3.88
C LEU A 111 -3.83 -8.61 4.95
N ASN A 112 -2.84 -9.51 5.01
CA ASN A 112 -2.80 -10.54 6.04
C ASN A 112 -2.63 -9.95 7.44
N PHE A 113 -1.75 -8.95 7.58
CA PHE A 113 -1.61 -8.19 8.82
C PHE A 113 -2.93 -7.53 9.23
N ALA A 114 -3.57 -6.81 8.31
CA ALA A 114 -4.83 -6.10 8.57
C ALA A 114 -5.98 -7.05 8.91
N ARG A 115 -6.01 -8.24 8.29
CA ARG A 115 -7.00 -9.28 8.63
C ARG A 115 -6.86 -9.72 10.09
N GLY A 116 -5.65 -9.93 10.56
CA GLY A 116 -5.39 -10.30 11.96
C GLY A 116 -5.65 -9.17 12.94
N ALA A 117 -5.34 -7.93 12.56
CA ALA A 117 -5.45 -6.78 13.45
C ALA A 117 -6.87 -6.21 13.55
N PHE A 118 -7.66 -6.25 12.46
CA PHE A 118 -8.94 -5.52 12.37
C PHE A 118 -10.13 -6.43 12.04
N ALA A 119 -9.91 -7.66 11.60
CA ALA A 119 -10.95 -8.63 11.21
C ALA A 119 -12.04 -8.03 10.28
N PRO A 120 -11.67 -7.38 9.16
CA PRO A 120 -12.65 -6.81 8.24
C PRO A 120 -13.37 -7.89 7.45
N ASP A 121 -14.55 -7.56 6.91
CA ASP A 121 -15.24 -8.39 5.93
C ASP A 121 -14.75 -8.07 4.49
N ILE A 122 -14.35 -6.83 4.24
CA ILE A 122 -13.98 -6.32 2.92
C ILE A 122 -12.73 -5.45 3.02
N PHE A 123 -11.83 -5.61 2.06
CA PHE A 123 -10.78 -4.63 1.76
C PHE A 123 -11.19 -3.78 0.56
N ARG A 124 -10.99 -2.47 0.68
CA ARG A 124 -11.23 -1.48 -0.38
C ARG A 124 -9.98 -0.65 -0.59
N LEU A 125 -9.71 -0.26 -1.82
CA LEU A 125 -8.68 0.69 -2.16
C LEU A 125 -9.11 1.56 -3.34
N SER A 126 -8.42 2.67 -3.53
CA SER A 126 -8.58 3.55 -4.68
C SER A 126 -7.24 3.80 -5.34
N VAL A 127 -7.22 3.82 -6.66
CA VAL A 127 -6.01 3.99 -7.45
C VAL A 127 -6.30 4.93 -8.62
N ALA A 128 -5.37 5.84 -8.93
CA ALA A 128 -5.48 6.68 -10.11
C ALA A 128 -5.52 5.80 -11.37
N THR A 129 -6.44 6.07 -12.28
CA THR A 129 -6.69 5.21 -13.44
C THR A 129 -5.50 5.10 -14.39
N PHE A 130 -4.58 6.06 -14.37
CA PHE A 130 -3.34 5.99 -15.16
C PHE A 130 -2.33 4.96 -14.61
N ASN A 131 -2.46 4.56 -13.34
CA ASN A 131 -1.51 3.65 -12.69
C ASN A 131 -1.83 2.19 -13.02
N GLU A 132 -1.67 1.82 -14.27
CA GLU A 132 -1.94 0.46 -14.75
C GLU A 132 -1.09 -0.59 -14.05
N ARG A 133 0.14 -0.24 -13.65
CA ARG A 133 1.05 -1.12 -12.91
C ARG A 133 0.43 -1.55 -11.57
N ALA A 134 -0.07 -0.61 -10.79
CA ALA A 134 -0.71 -0.91 -9.52
C ALA A 134 -2.04 -1.66 -9.72
N ILE A 135 -2.84 -1.27 -10.70
CA ILE A 135 -4.12 -1.96 -11.00
C ILE A 135 -3.88 -3.44 -11.28
N LYS A 136 -2.86 -3.79 -12.08
CA LYS A 136 -2.50 -5.20 -12.35
C LYS A 136 -2.09 -5.95 -11.07
N VAL A 137 -1.36 -5.31 -10.18
CA VAL A 137 -1.00 -5.89 -8.87
C VAL A 137 -2.27 -6.17 -8.05
N TYR A 138 -3.21 -5.23 -8.01
CA TYR A 138 -4.45 -5.38 -7.26
C TYR A 138 -5.35 -6.46 -7.84
N GLU A 139 -5.51 -6.50 -9.17
CA GLU A 139 -6.22 -7.58 -9.86
C GLU A 139 -5.60 -8.96 -9.53
N GLY A 140 -4.27 -9.06 -9.61
CA GLY A 140 -3.53 -10.28 -9.27
C GLY A 140 -3.69 -10.70 -7.80
N ALA A 141 -4.04 -9.77 -6.90
CA ALA A 141 -4.34 -10.02 -5.50
C ALA A 141 -5.84 -10.25 -5.23
N GLY A 142 -6.66 -10.35 -6.26
CA GLY A 142 -8.09 -10.67 -6.15
C GLY A 142 -9.03 -9.48 -5.97
N PHE A 143 -8.54 -8.26 -6.12
CA PHE A 143 -9.40 -7.08 -6.16
C PHE A 143 -10.16 -7.01 -7.49
N VAL A 144 -11.41 -6.63 -7.42
CA VAL A 144 -12.27 -6.41 -8.58
C VAL A 144 -12.58 -4.92 -8.76
N HIS A 145 -12.72 -4.49 -10.00
CA HIS A 145 -13.07 -3.11 -10.33
C HIS A 145 -14.45 -2.75 -9.81
N GLY A 146 -14.53 -1.61 -9.13
CA GLY A 146 -15.76 -0.96 -8.75
C GLY A 146 -16.03 0.26 -9.64
N ARG A 147 -16.45 1.34 -9.02
CA ARG A 147 -16.73 2.61 -9.72
C ARG A 147 -15.47 3.40 -10.00
N THR A 148 -15.50 4.23 -11.03
CA THR A 148 -14.58 5.35 -11.21
C THR A 148 -15.20 6.63 -10.69
N TYR A 149 -14.38 7.55 -10.21
CA TYR A 149 -14.82 8.85 -9.71
C TYR A 149 -13.69 9.88 -9.88
N HIS A 150 -14.08 11.15 -9.89
CA HIS A 150 -13.11 12.25 -9.92
C HIS A 150 -12.78 12.69 -8.50
N HIS A 151 -11.50 12.84 -8.22
CA HIS A 151 -10.98 13.22 -6.92
C HIS A 151 -10.06 14.44 -7.04
N GLU A 152 -10.33 15.42 -6.18
CA GLU A 152 -9.47 16.60 -6.05
C GLU A 152 -8.28 16.24 -5.18
N THR A 153 -7.10 16.26 -5.76
CA THR A 153 -5.82 15.98 -5.10
C THR A 153 -4.67 16.58 -5.92
N ASN A 154 -3.51 16.75 -5.33
CA ASN A 154 -2.30 17.22 -6.03
C ASN A 154 -2.51 18.52 -6.85
N GLY A 155 -3.40 19.40 -6.37
CA GLY A 155 -3.70 20.66 -7.05
C GLY A 155 -4.55 20.53 -8.32
N GLY A 156 -5.17 19.39 -8.58
CA GLY A 156 -6.01 19.14 -9.75
C GLY A 156 -7.13 18.16 -9.47
N VAL A 157 -7.83 17.77 -10.54
CA VAL A 157 -8.89 16.76 -10.50
C VAL A 157 -8.45 15.56 -11.33
N TYR A 158 -8.44 14.39 -10.74
CA TYR A 158 -7.97 13.15 -11.37
C TYR A 158 -9.01 12.06 -11.25
N GLU A 159 -9.05 11.15 -12.25
CA GLU A 159 -9.91 9.99 -12.21
C GLU A 159 -9.26 8.87 -11.38
N PHE A 160 -10.05 8.31 -10.46
CA PHE A 160 -9.68 7.18 -9.63
C PHE A 160 -10.61 5.99 -9.85
N LEU A 161 -10.06 4.80 -9.73
CA LEU A 161 -10.77 3.54 -9.72
C LEU A 161 -10.83 3.00 -8.29
N GLU A 162 -12.03 2.72 -7.81
CA GLU A 162 -12.25 2.00 -6.57
C GLU A 162 -12.22 0.50 -6.86
N MET A 163 -11.52 -0.26 -6.03
CA MET A 163 -11.42 -1.72 -6.14
C MET A 163 -11.68 -2.36 -4.79
N GLU A 164 -12.32 -3.52 -4.80
CA GLU A 164 -12.68 -4.25 -3.58
C GLU A 164 -12.35 -5.75 -3.70
N ARG A 165 -12.12 -6.36 -2.54
CA ARG A 165 -12.08 -7.81 -2.38
C ARG A 165 -12.60 -8.22 -1.02
N PRO A 166 -13.17 -9.46 -0.87
CA PRO A 166 -13.40 -10.06 0.44
C PRO A 166 -12.10 -10.20 1.23
N ALA A 167 -12.20 -10.06 2.54
CA ALA A 167 -11.05 -10.18 3.43
C ALA A 167 -10.59 -11.63 3.62
#